data_e3cb1a628ef6d6f807500e2e3021ecbc
#
_entry.id   e3cb1a628ef6d6f807500e2e3021ecbc
#
_cell.length_a   1.000
_cell.length_b   1.000
_cell.length_c   1.000
_cell.angle_alpha   90.00
_cell.angle_beta   90.00
_cell.angle_gamma   90.00
#
_symmetry.space_group_name_H-M   'P 1'
#
loop_
_entity.id
_entity.type
_entity.pdbx_description
1 polymer ?
#
loop_
_entity_poly.entity_id
_entity_poly.type
_entity_poly.pdbx_seq_one_letter_code
_entity_poly.pdbx_strand_id
1 'polypeptide(L)'
;DEQLRLCGWEADTQSLRYSKGTRPVKGRNIAISEWPTNSAFSQKGYADYAFFVGEKLVALMDAKKMSEDVAATIDVQVKDYAAHIRTEDLPHTVGSWNGYQVPFLFASNGRAYLEQLRTKSGIWFLDVREQSNQPYPIRNWFSPSDLMEKLEQNAEAANQALAVADDSFMTDPNGLN
;
A
#
# COMPACT_ATOMS: atom_id res chain seq x y z
N ASP A 1 9.64 -10.41 9.21
CA ASP A 1 8.45 -11.12 9.71
C ASP A 1 8.09 -10.72 11.15
N GLU A 2 9.04 -10.78 12.10
CA GLU A 2 8.76 -10.52 13.53
C GLU A 2 8.12 -9.15 13.78
N GLN A 3 8.66 -8.10 13.20
CA GLN A 3 8.11 -6.74 13.33
C GLN A 3 6.68 -6.64 12.79
N LEU A 4 6.37 -7.34 11.70
CA LEU A 4 5.02 -7.39 11.14
C LEU A 4 4.06 -8.12 12.09
N ARG A 5 4.48 -9.24 12.67
CA ARG A 5 3.67 -9.97 13.66
C ARG A 5 3.37 -9.13 14.89
N LEU A 6 4.35 -8.35 15.39
CA LEU A 6 4.15 -7.44 16.53
C LEU A 6 3.12 -6.33 16.23
N CYS A 7 2.92 -5.99 14.96
CA CYS A 7 1.92 -5.01 14.52
C CYS A 7 0.57 -5.63 14.14
N GLY A 8 0.38 -6.93 14.32
CA GLY A 8 -0.90 -7.60 14.10
C GLY A 8 -1.07 -8.28 12.75
N TRP A 9 -0.01 -8.37 11.93
CA TRP A 9 -0.01 -9.14 10.70
C TRP A 9 0.35 -10.61 10.96
N GLU A 10 -0.28 -11.51 10.23
CA GLU A 10 0.25 -12.86 10.09
C GLU A 10 1.36 -12.82 9.03
N ALA A 11 2.59 -13.04 9.42
CA ALA A 11 3.75 -12.95 8.54
C ALA A 11 4.76 -14.05 8.82
N ASP A 12 5.07 -14.83 7.80
CA ASP A 12 6.11 -15.86 7.81
C ASP A 12 6.56 -16.10 6.37
N THR A 13 7.74 -15.60 6.03
CA THR A 13 8.30 -15.69 4.67
C THR A 13 8.42 -17.13 4.16
N GLN A 14 8.54 -18.09 5.05
CA GLN A 14 8.70 -19.51 4.68
C GLN A 14 7.37 -20.22 4.46
N SER A 15 6.38 -19.98 5.33
CA SER A 15 5.10 -20.69 5.31
C SER A 15 3.98 -19.91 4.64
N LEU A 16 3.92 -18.59 4.81
CA LEU A 16 2.90 -17.71 4.21
C LEU A 16 3.40 -17.11 2.89
N ARG A 17 3.54 -17.96 1.91
CA ARG A 17 4.14 -17.66 0.60
C ARG A 17 3.16 -18.02 -0.53
N TYR A 18 3.13 -17.18 -1.57
CA TYR A 18 2.28 -17.42 -2.74
C TYR A 18 2.55 -18.78 -3.39
N SER A 19 3.82 -19.14 -3.59
CA SER A 19 4.23 -20.41 -4.22
C SER A 19 3.86 -21.66 -3.41
N LYS A 20 3.57 -21.51 -2.12
CA LYS A 20 3.06 -22.58 -1.25
C LYS A 20 1.53 -22.66 -1.19
N GLY A 21 0.84 -21.92 -2.05
CA GLY A 21 -0.62 -21.91 -2.10
C GLY A 21 -1.30 -20.97 -1.13
N THR A 22 -0.54 -20.13 -0.39
CA THR A 22 -1.14 -19.12 0.50
C THR A 22 -1.92 -18.11 -0.31
N ARG A 23 -3.17 -17.87 0.10
CA ARG A 23 -4.09 -16.91 -0.52
C ARG A 23 -4.79 -16.10 0.57
N PRO A 24 -5.30 -14.89 0.24
CA PRO A 24 -6.06 -14.10 1.21
C PRO A 24 -7.30 -14.86 1.67
N VAL A 25 -7.63 -14.70 2.95
CA VAL A 25 -8.74 -15.40 3.60
C VAL A 25 -9.56 -14.40 4.40
N LYS A 26 -10.86 -14.44 4.24
CA LYS A 26 -11.80 -13.62 5.01
C LYS A 26 -11.56 -13.77 6.51
N GLY A 27 -11.47 -12.63 7.21
CA GLY A 27 -11.26 -12.59 8.65
C GLY A 27 -9.79 -12.76 9.10
N ARG A 28 -8.84 -12.86 8.18
CA ARG A 28 -7.41 -12.92 8.49
C ARG A 28 -6.66 -11.73 7.90
N ASN A 29 -5.59 -11.31 8.57
CA ASN A 29 -4.73 -10.20 8.14
C ASN A 29 -3.34 -10.74 7.83
N ILE A 30 -3.07 -11.01 6.56
CA ILE A 30 -1.91 -11.79 6.14
C ILE A 30 -0.99 -10.94 5.27
N ALA A 31 0.31 -10.96 5.59
CA ALA A 31 1.36 -10.51 4.69
C ALA A 31 1.89 -11.73 3.92
N ILE A 32 1.48 -11.87 2.66
CA ILE A 32 1.85 -13.02 1.81
C ILE A 32 3.14 -12.69 1.06
N SER A 33 4.16 -13.52 1.24
CA SER A 33 5.44 -13.31 0.58
C SER A 33 5.46 -13.76 -0.88
N GLU A 34 6.28 -13.07 -1.68
CA GLU A 34 6.50 -13.31 -3.11
C GLU A 34 5.20 -13.30 -3.93
N TRP A 35 4.41 -12.24 -3.76
CA TRP A 35 3.17 -12.06 -4.51
C TRP A 35 3.46 -11.68 -5.96
N PRO A 36 3.04 -12.45 -6.96
CA PRO A 36 3.35 -12.17 -8.36
C PRO A 36 2.61 -10.94 -8.88
N THR A 37 3.26 -10.23 -9.80
CA THR A 37 2.72 -9.09 -10.52
C THR A 37 3.02 -9.22 -12.01
N ASN A 38 2.40 -8.39 -12.85
CA ASN A 38 2.71 -8.28 -14.28
C ASN A 38 3.80 -7.23 -14.54
N SER A 39 4.59 -6.86 -13.53
CA SER A 39 5.68 -5.92 -13.69
C SER A 39 6.70 -6.42 -14.73
N ALA A 40 6.93 -5.60 -15.74
CA ALA A 40 8.01 -5.83 -16.72
C ALA A 40 9.33 -5.18 -16.29
N PHE A 41 9.28 -4.27 -15.33
CA PHE A 41 10.41 -3.48 -14.88
C PHE A 41 11.27 -4.25 -13.85
N SER A 42 10.65 -5.08 -13.04
CA SER A 42 11.33 -5.92 -12.08
C SER A 42 11.69 -7.28 -12.67
N GLN A 43 12.96 -7.65 -12.64
CA GLN A 43 13.40 -9.00 -13.04
C GLN A 43 12.77 -10.10 -12.17
N LYS A 44 12.34 -9.78 -10.95
CA LYS A 44 11.69 -10.71 -10.04
C LYS A 44 10.25 -11.02 -10.45
N GLY A 45 9.50 -10.06 -11.00
CA GLY A 45 8.09 -10.23 -11.35
C GLY A 45 7.14 -10.42 -10.17
N TYR A 46 7.58 -10.14 -8.93
CA TYR A 46 6.77 -10.27 -7.71
C TYR A 46 7.15 -9.20 -6.67
N ALA A 47 6.18 -8.78 -5.87
CA ALA A 47 6.43 -8.00 -4.67
C ALA A 47 6.90 -8.93 -3.54
N ASP A 48 7.83 -8.47 -2.70
CA ASP A 48 8.33 -9.29 -1.60
C ASP A 48 7.22 -9.62 -0.58
N TYR A 49 6.29 -8.68 -0.36
CA TYR A 49 5.06 -8.92 0.40
C TYR A 49 3.86 -8.21 -0.21
N ALA A 50 2.71 -8.89 -0.18
CA ALA A 50 1.40 -8.29 -0.39
C ALA A 50 0.59 -8.40 0.91
N PHE A 51 0.01 -7.28 1.35
CA PHE A 51 -0.73 -7.18 2.61
C PHE A 51 -2.23 -7.25 2.36
N PHE A 52 -2.86 -8.24 2.98
CA PHE A 52 -4.29 -8.46 2.85
C PHE A 52 -5.00 -8.28 4.20
N VAL A 53 -6.01 -7.43 4.22
CA VAL A 53 -6.99 -7.37 5.32
C VAL A 53 -8.23 -8.14 4.86
N GLY A 54 -8.41 -9.33 5.41
CA GLY A 54 -9.32 -10.30 4.81
C GLY A 54 -8.91 -10.63 3.38
N GLU A 55 -9.78 -10.38 2.43
CA GLU A 55 -9.53 -10.59 1.00
C GLU A 55 -9.12 -9.30 0.25
N LYS A 56 -8.96 -8.18 0.96
CA LYS A 56 -8.63 -6.87 0.38
C LYS A 56 -7.12 -6.66 0.33
N LEU A 57 -6.59 -6.48 -0.87
CA LEU A 57 -5.19 -6.10 -1.09
C LEU A 57 -5.02 -4.61 -0.77
N VAL A 58 -4.40 -4.31 0.35
CA VAL A 58 -4.28 -2.93 0.85
C VAL A 58 -2.88 -2.34 0.68
N ALA A 59 -1.83 -3.18 0.65
CA ALA A 59 -0.48 -2.67 0.48
C ALA A 59 0.45 -3.67 -0.23
N LEU A 60 1.52 -3.13 -0.83
CA LEU A 60 2.66 -3.90 -1.37
C LEU A 60 3.96 -3.41 -0.73
N MET A 61 4.94 -4.28 -0.67
CA MET A 61 6.26 -3.97 -0.13
C MET A 61 7.37 -4.62 -0.93
N ASP A 62 8.49 -3.91 -1.04
CA ASP A 62 9.78 -4.46 -1.48
C ASP A 62 10.81 -4.37 -0.35
N ALA A 63 11.55 -5.44 -0.15
CA ALA A 63 12.60 -5.54 0.85
C ALA A 63 13.98 -5.47 0.20
N LYS A 64 14.86 -4.66 0.76
CA LYS A 64 16.24 -4.49 0.31
C LYS A 64 17.24 -4.93 1.37
N LYS A 65 18.48 -5.10 0.97
CA LYS A 65 19.56 -5.34 1.92
C LYS A 65 19.80 -4.12 2.81
N MET A 66 20.24 -4.36 4.02
CA MET A 66 20.53 -3.30 4.99
C MET A 66 21.52 -2.24 4.49
N SER A 67 22.38 -2.58 3.54
CA SER A 67 23.35 -1.66 2.91
C SER A 67 22.74 -0.75 1.85
N GLU A 68 21.51 -1.01 1.39
CA GLU A 68 20.85 -0.26 0.32
C GLU A 68 19.92 0.81 0.88
N ASP A 69 19.79 1.94 0.19
CA ASP A 69 18.82 2.99 0.51
C ASP A 69 17.49 2.66 -0.13
N VAL A 70 16.40 2.83 0.63
CA VAL A 70 15.07 2.37 0.22
C VAL A 70 14.13 3.47 -0.27
N ALA A 71 14.45 4.75 -0.05
CA ALA A 71 13.57 5.85 -0.46
C ALA A 71 13.24 5.81 -1.96
N ALA A 72 14.24 5.62 -2.82
CA ALA A 72 14.06 5.53 -4.26
C ALA A 72 13.35 4.22 -4.71
N THR A 73 13.39 3.18 -3.91
CA THR A 73 12.76 1.89 -4.24
C THR A 73 11.25 2.02 -4.36
N ILE A 74 10.61 2.81 -3.49
CA ILE A 74 9.16 3.03 -3.55
C ILE A 74 8.78 3.69 -4.87
N ASP A 75 9.49 4.76 -5.25
CA ASP A 75 9.13 5.55 -6.41
C ASP A 75 9.26 4.81 -7.75
N VAL A 76 10.15 3.85 -7.82
CA VAL A 76 10.39 3.12 -9.07
C VAL A 76 9.76 1.74 -9.02
N GLN A 77 10.16 0.91 -8.07
CA GLN A 77 9.86 -0.51 -8.08
C GLN A 77 8.51 -0.85 -7.48
N VAL A 78 8.16 -0.30 -6.32
CA VAL A 78 6.89 -0.65 -5.65
C VAL A 78 5.70 0.01 -6.35
N LYS A 79 5.86 1.22 -6.87
CA LYS A 79 4.86 1.85 -7.74
C LYS A 79 4.59 1.02 -9.00
N ASP A 80 5.63 0.47 -9.61
CA ASP A 80 5.47 -0.38 -10.78
C ASP A 80 4.68 -1.65 -10.47
N TYR A 81 4.91 -2.29 -9.33
CA TYR A 81 4.08 -3.41 -8.88
C TYR A 81 2.61 -3.01 -8.71
N ALA A 82 2.36 -1.86 -8.08
CA ALA A 82 0.99 -1.38 -7.85
C ALA A 82 0.25 -0.99 -9.14
N ALA A 83 0.98 -0.63 -10.19
CA ALA A 83 0.41 -0.34 -11.52
C ALA A 83 0.17 -1.61 -12.36
N HIS A 84 0.78 -2.72 -12.02
CA HIS A 84 0.77 -3.95 -12.82
C HIS A 84 0.24 -5.16 -12.02
N ILE A 85 -0.88 -4.98 -11.34
CA ILE A 85 -1.60 -6.08 -10.69
C ILE A 85 -2.14 -7.03 -11.75
N ARG A 86 -2.01 -8.34 -11.52
CA ARG A 86 -2.52 -9.35 -12.46
C ARG A 86 -4.05 -9.30 -12.53
N THR A 87 -4.59 -9.65 -13.69
CA THR A 87 -6.04 -9.65 -13.91
C THR A 87 -6.79 -10.54 -12.91
N GLU A 88 -6.22 -11.69 -12.56
CA GLU A 88 -6.79 -12.62 -11.58
C GLU A 88 -6.83 -12.07 -10.16
N ASP A 89 -6.01 -11.07 -9.84
CA ASP A 89 -5.95 -10.43 -8.51
C ASP A 89 -6.80 -9.16 -8.39
N LEU A 90 -7.35 -8.67 -9.50
CA LEU A 90 -8.23 -7.49 -9.52
C LEU A 90 -9.42 -7.59 -8.56
N PRO A 91 -10.06 -8.77 -8.36
CA PRO A 91 -11.13 -8.90 -7.37
C PRO A 91 -10.71 -8.56 -5.92
N HIS A 92 -9.43 -8.62 -5.60
CA HIS A 92 -8.90 -8.24 -4.29
C HIS A 92 -8.61 -6.75 -4.14
N THR A 93 -8.52 -6.00 -5.23
CA THR A 93 -8.22 -4.56 -5.20
C THR A 93 -9.38 -3.76 -4.62
N VAL A 94 -9.07 -2.67 -3.93
CA VAL A 94 -10.04 -1.82 -3.22
C VAL A 94 -10.30 -0.49 -3.91
N GLY A 95 -9.68 -0.24 -5.05
CA GLY A 95 -9.84 0.96 -5.84
C GLY A 95 -8.75 1.12 -6.89
N SER A 96 -8.74 2.28 -7.54
CA SER A 96 -7.70 2.65 -8.50
C SER A 96 -7.42 4.15 -8.39
N TRP A 97 -6.14 4.53 -8.35
CA TRP A 97 -5.70 5.92 -8.16
C TRP A 97 -4.54 6.21 -9.12
N ASN A 98 -4.77 7.08 -10.08
CA ASN A 98 -3.73 7.51 -11.05
C ASN A 98 -2.98 6.36 -11.73
N GLY A 99 -3.68 5.25 -12.04
CA GLY A 99 -3.09 4.05 -12.63
C GLY A 99 -2.53 3.04 -11.63
N TYR A 100 -2.51 3.35 -10.33
CA TYR A 100 -2.16 2.41 -9.26
C TYR A 100 -3.41 1.71 -8.72
N GLN A 101 -3.32 0.42 -8.50
CA GLN A 101 -4.44 -0.43 -8.05
C GLN A 101 -4.30 -0.86 -6.59
N VAL A 102 -3.23 -0.43 -5.91
CA VAL A 102 -2.99 -0.69 -4.49
C VAL A 102 -2.68 0.65 -3.82
N PRO A 103 -3.39 1.00 -2.71
CA PRO A 103 -3.32 2.34 -2.14
C PRO A 103 -2.05 2.63 -1.36
N PHE A 104 -1.48 1.62 -0.69
CA PHE A 104 -0.36 1.82 0.23
C PHE A 104 0.88 1.05 -0.21
N LEU A 105 2.02 1.72 -0.18
CA LEU A 105 3.29 1.15 -0.60
C LEU A 105 4.31 1.27 0.52
N PHE A 106 5.11 0.21 0.69
CA PHE A 106 6.22 0.17 1.62
C PHE A 106 7.50 -0.25 0.92
N ALA A 107 8.62 0.25 1.44
CA ALA A 107 9.93 -0.30 1.20
C ALA A 107 10.71 -0.41 2.51
N SER A 108 11.51 -1.45 2.68
CA SER A 108 12.26 -1.66 3.89
C SER A 108 13.62 -2.30 3.62
N ASN A 109 14.62 -1.93 4.42
CA ASN A 109 15.93 -2.60 4.44
C ASN A 109 16.29 -3.16 5.83
N GLY A 110 15.34 -3.17 6.77
CA GLY A 110 15.54 -3.67 8.12
C GLY A 110 16.29 -2.75 9.08
N ARG A 111 16.73 -1.56 8.64
CA ARG A 111 17.34 -0.58 9.54
C ARG A 111 16.30 -0.01 10.51
N ALA A 112 16.76 0.44 11.69
CA ALA A 112 15.93 1.19 12.62
C ALA A 112 15.58 2.60 12.08
N TYR A 113 14.58 3.24 12.66
CA TYR A 113 14.30 4.65 12.42
C TYR A 113 15.40 5.53 13.00
N LEU A 114 15.91 6.46 12.20
CA LEU A 114 16.99 7.37 12.59
C LEU A 114 16.47 8.80 12.65
N GLU A 115 16.30 9.33 13.86
CA GLU A 115 15.79 10.69 14.10
C GLU A 115 16.58 11.78 13.40
N GLN A 116 17.92 11.71 13.54
CA GLN A 116 18.82 12.74 13.02
C GLN A 116 19.17 12.54 11.53
N LEU A 117 18.93 11.36 11.01
CA LEU A 117 19.24 10.99 9.64
C LEU A 117 18.07 10.20 9.01
N ARG A 118 16.92 10.82 8.93
CA ARG A 118 15.66 10.18 8.49
C ARG A 118 15.76 9.51 7.13
N THR A 119 16.56 10.06 6.22
CA THR A 119 16.80 9.50 4.88
C THR A 119 17.43 8.11 4.90
N LYS A 120 18.07 7.72 5.99
CA LYS A 120 18.68 6.40 6.20
C LYS A 120 17.80 5.44 7.01
N SER A 121 16.62 5.87 7.42
CA SER A 121 15.67 5.03 8.14
C SER A 121 15.21 3.83 7.30
N GLY A 122 14.87 2.74 7.98
CA GLY A 122 14.70 1.44 7.33
C GLY A 122 13.28 1.11 6.87
N ILE A 123 12.26 1.89 7.24
CA ILE A 123 10.88 1.67 6.80
C ILE A 123 10.37 2.95 6.15
N TRP A 124 9.95 2.82 4.90
CA TRP A 124 9.39 3.93 4.12
C TRP A 124 7.98 3.60 3.67
N PHE A 125 7.13 4.62 3.63
CA PHE A 125 5.71 4.51 3.31
C PHE A 125 5.29 5.56 2.28
N LEU A 126 4.38 5.18 1.38
CA LEU A 126 3.72 6.08 0.43
C LEU A 126 2.24 5.73 0.32
N ASP A 127 1.40 6.74 0.40
CA ASP A 127 -0.01 6.68 0.03
C ASP A 127 -0.16 7.23 -1.39
N VAL A 128 -0.45 6.37 -2.37
CA VAL A 128 -0.54 6.77 -3.79
C VAL A 128 -1.88 7.37 -4.19
N ARG A 129 -2.84 7.45 -3.27
CA ARG A 129 -4.18 7.95 -3.57
C ARG A 129 -4.20 9.43 -3.90
N GLU A 130 -3.22 10.18 -3.40
CA GLU A 130 -2.99 11.57 -3.80
C GLU A 130 -1.68 11.68 -4.56
N GLN A 131 -1.74 12.27 -5.74
CA GLN A 131 -0.60 12.39 -6.66
C GLN A 131 0.53 13.26 -6.09
N SER A 132 0.20 14.20 -5.19
CA SER A 132 1.17 15.07 -4.54
C SER A 132 1.95 14.41 -3.40
N ASN A 133 1.52 13.24 -2.92
CA ASN A 133 2.18 12.57 -1.82
C ASN A 133 3.59 12.11 -2.21
N GLN A 134 4.50 12.24 -1.25
CA GLN A 134 5.88 11.79 -1.36
C GLN A 134 6.15 10.67 -0.35
N PRO A 135 7.04 9.71 -0.66
CA PRO A 135 7.48 8.73 0.31
C PRO A 135 8.07 9.39 1.55
N TYR A 136 7.80 8.85 2.73
CA TYR A 136 8.38 9.31 3.98
C TYR A 136 8.73 8.15 4.91
N PRO A 137 9.75 8.30 5.77
CA PRO A 137 10.13 7.27 6.72
C PRO A 137 9.16 7.20 7.89
N ILE A 138 8.88 6.00 8.35
CA ILE A 138 8.04 5.72 9.52
C ILE A 138 8.82 4.97 10.59
N ARG A 139 8.41 5.12 11.85
CA ARG A 139 9.06 4.47 13.00
C ARG A 139 8.66 3.01 13.13
N ASN A 140 7.39 2.74 12.93
CA ASN A 140 6.79 1.43 13.10
C ASN A 140 5.91 1.10 11.90
N TRP A 141 5.73 -0.18 11.64
CA TRP A 141 4.77 -0.66 10.68
C TRP A 141 3.35 -0.25 11.07
N PHE A 142 2.53 0.06 10.09
CA PHE A 142 1.09 0.20 10.31
C PHE A 142 0.45 -1.16 10.55
N SER A 143 -0.44 -1.22 11.53
CA SER A 143 -1.28 -2.39 11.75
C SER A 143 -2.34 -2.54 10.65
N PRO A 144 -2.98 -3.71 10.52
CA PRO A 144 -4.12 -3.87 9.61
C PRO A 144 -5.23 -2.84 9.84
N SER A 145 -5.55 -2.55 11.10
CA SER A 145 -6.56 -1.54 11.46
C SER A 145 -6.13 -0.11 11.09
N ASP A 146 -4.85 0.24 11.27
CA ASP A 146 -4.34 1.56 10.88
C ASP A 146 -4.50 1.80 9.37
N LEU A 147 -4.18 0.80 8.55
CA LEU A 147 -4.33 0.91 7.10
C LEU A 147 -5.80 1.00 6.67
N MET A 148 -6.68 0.23 7.31
CA MET A 148 -8.12 0.31 7.03
C MET A 148 -8.70 1.65 7.45
N GLU A 149 -8.31 2.20 8.59
CA GLU A 149 -8.72 3.52 9.03
C GLU A 149 -8.25 4.60 8.05
N LYS A 150 -7.00 4.56 7.60
CA LYS A 150 -6.50 5.47 6.56
C LYS A 150 -7.32 5.36 5.26
N LEU A 151 -7.70 4.17 4.86
CA LEU A 151 -8.48 3.94 3.66
C LEU A 151 -9.90 4.55 3.78
N GLU A 152 -10.54 4.41 4.94
CA GLU A 152 -11.90 4.93 5.21
C GLU A 152 -11.93 6.45 5.31
N GLN A 153 -10.99 7.08 6.02
CA GLN A 153 -10.93 8.53 6.22
C GLN A 153 -10.93 9.31 4.91
N ASN A 154 -10.23 8.86 3.88
CA ASN A 154 -10.21 9.55 2.60
C ASN A 154 -11.49 9.32 1.77
N ALA A 155 -12.17 8.19 1.94
CA ALA A 155 -13.47 7.96 1.30
C ALA A 155 -14.53 8.89 1.88
N GLU A 156 -14.51 9.12 3.18
CA GLU A 156 -15.43 10.04 3.86
C GLU A 156 -15.18 11.51 3.47
N ALA A 157 -13.91 11.92 3.41
CA ALA A 157 -13.54 13.27 2.94
C ALA A 157 -13.97 13.51 1.48
N ALA A 158 -13.84 12.54 0.60
CA ALA A 158 -14.29 12.61 -0.79
C ALA A 158 -15.82 12.72 -0.87
N ASN A 159 -16.55 11.96 -0.06
CA ASN A 159 -18.02 12.01 0.00
C ASN A 159 -18.51 13.35 0.55
N GLN A 160 -17.86 13.92 1.56
CA GLN A 160 -18.16 15.25 2.08
C GLN A 160 -17.90 16.34 1.05
N ALA A 161 -16.80 16.27 0.31
CA ALA A 161 -16.48 17.23 -0.75
C ALA A 161 -17.52 17.17 -1.90
N LEU A 162 -17.99 15.98 -2.26
CA LEU A 162 -19.06 15.79 -3.26
C LEU A 162 -20.38 16.37 -2.78
N ALA A 163 -20.76 16.14 -1.52
CA ALA A 163 -22.00 16.68 -0.95
C ALA A 163 -22.01 18.21 -0.95
N VAL A 164 -20.88 18.85 -0.58
CA VAL A 164 -20.73 20.31 -0.61
C VAL A 164 -20.77 20.86 -2.04
N ALA A 165 -20.23 20.15 -3.02
CA ALA A 165 -20.28 20.54 -4.42
C ALA A 165 -21.70 20.47 -5.00
N ASP A 166 -22.48 19.44 -4.63
CA ASP A 166 -23.88 19.30 -5.05
C ASP A 166 -24.77 20.40 -4.46
N ASP A 167 -24.57 20.77 -3.19
CA ASP A 167 -25.31 21.86 -2.56
C ASP A 167 -24.98 23.22 -3.20
N SER A 168 -23.75 23.46 -3.64
CA SER A 168 -23.37 24.69 -4.32
C SER A 168 -23.99 24.85 -5.71
N PHE A 169 -24.30 23.75 -6.38
CA PHE A 169 -24.95 23.75 -7.70
C PHE A 169 -26.46 24.04 -7.61
N MET A 170 -27.09 23.69 -6.46
CA MET A 170 -28.52 23.91 -6.22
C MET A 170 -28.84 25.33 -5.71
N THR A 171 -27.84 26.10 -5.28
CA THR A 171 -28.06 27.42 -4.68
C THR A 171 -27.71 28.60 -5.60
N ASP A 172 -27.46 28.40 -6.87
CA ASP A 172 -27.31 29.48 -7.84
C ASP A 172 -28.68 29.81 -8.50
N PRO A 173 -29.43 30.80 -7.99
CA PRO A 173 -30.74 31.17 -8.55
C PRO A 173 -30.65 31.94 -9.88
N ASN A 174 -29.46 32.19 -10.41
CA ASN A 174 -29.23 32.99 -11.62
C ASN A 174 -28.79 32.19 -12.84
N GLY A 175 -28.85 30.86 -12.80
CA GLY A 175 -28.50 29.97 -13.92
C GLY A 175 -29.56 29.80 -15.01
N LEU A 176 -30.54 30.70 -15.12
CA LEU A 176 -31.55 30.71 -16.19
C LEU A 176 -31.50 32.05 -16.95
N ASN A 177 -30.70 32.09 -17.99
CA ASN A 177 -30.93 32.88 -19.19
C ASN A 177 -30.28 32.20 -20.40
#